data_9ba9d6872c7d6cc386a8128ac4e27c4b
#
_entry.id   9ba9d6872c7d6cc386a8128ac4e27c4b
#
_cell.length_a   1.000
_cell.length_b   1.000
_cell.length_c   1.000
_cell.angle_alpha   90.00
_cell.angle_beta   90.00
_cell.angle_gamma   90.00
#
_symmetry.space_group_name_H-M   'P 1'
#
loop_
_entity.id
_entity.type
_entity.pdbx_description
1 polymer ?
#
loop_
_entity_poly.entity_id
_entity_poly.type
_entity_poly.pdbx_seq_one_letter_code
_entity_poly.pdbx_strand_id
1 'polypeptide(L)'
;GIAQGLGLALMEEIIQRDGRIMNPSFTDYLIPTIADMPPVVAELIEIPDPQAPMGAKGVGEPPTISSTPAVIAAIQDAMNTAYGSAPHLRRVPLQPSDVAKTVNVRLGD
;
A
#
# COMPACT_ATOMS: atom_id res chain seq x y z
N GLY A 1 7.38 -7.73 4.75
CA GLY A 1 6.01 -7.26 5.04
C GLY A 1 5.78 -5.83 4.61
N ILE A 2 6.70 -4.92 4.92
CA ILE A 2 6.60 -3.49 4.50
C ILE A 2 6.64 -3.37 2.97
N ALA A 3 7.55 -4.07 2.30
CA ALA A 3 7.63 -4.06 0.84
C ALA A 3 6.35 -4.61 0.19
N GLN A 4 5.83 -5.70 0.72
CA GLN A 4 4.58 -6.29 0.25
C GLN A 4 3.38 -5.35 0.45
N GLY A 5 3.29 -4.69 1.60
CA GLY A 5 2.24 -3.71 1.85
C GLY A 5 2.35 -2.45 0.98
N LEU A 6 3.56 -2.03 0.64
CA LEU A 6 3.80 -0.96 -0.34
C LEU A 6 3.32 -1.38 -1.74
N GLY A 7 3.63 -2.61 -2.15
CA GLY A 7 3.14 -3.19 -3.40
C GLY A 7 1.62 -3.20 -3.48
N LEU A 8 0.95 -3.69 -2.44
CA LEU A 8 -0.52 -3.68 -2.36
C LEU A 8 -1.12 -2.27 -2.40
N ALA A 9 -0.42 -1.29 -1.83
CA ALA A 9 -0.89 0.09 -1.83
C ALA A 9 -0.82 0.75 -3.20
N LEU A 10 0.22 0.47 -4.01
CA LEU A 10 0.59 1.29 -5.16
C LEU A 10 0.75 0.55 -6.49
N MET A 11 0.96 -0.78 -6.49
CA MET A 11 1.40 -1.51 -7.68
C MET A 11 0.59 -2.77 -7.98
N GLU A 12 0.31 -3.60 -6.97
CA GLU A 12 -0.19 -4.95 -7.14
C GLU A 12 -1.70 -5.00 -7.39
N GLU A 13 -2.11 -5.44 -8.56
CA GLU A 13 -3.52 -5.62 -8.90
C GLU A 13 -3.69 -6.83 -9.82
N ILE A 14 -4.60 -7.74 -9.46
CA ILE A 14 -5.05 -8.80 -10.36
C ILE A 14 -6.10 -8.22 -11.30
N ILE A 15 -5.77 -8.16 -12.59
CA ILE A 15 -6.69 -7.70 -13.63
C ILE A 15 -7.47 -8.88 -14.18
N GLN A 16 -8.78 -8.86 -14.00
CA GLN A 16 -9.68 -9.93 -14.49
C GLN A 16 -10.63 -9.38 -15.55
N ARG A 17 -10.77 -10.13 -16.65
CA ARG A 17 -11.75 -9.87 -17.69
C ARG A 17 -12.39 -11.20 -18.11
N ASP A 18 -13.70 -11.24 -18.15
CA ASP A 18 -14.50 -12.41 -18.57
C ASP A 18 -14.06 -13.72 -17.87
N GLY A 19 -13.79 -13.65 -16.56
CA GLY A 19 -13.35 -14.79 -15.75
C GLY A 19 -11.89 -15.20 -15.96
N ARG A 20 -11.10 -14.44 -16.71
CA ARG A 20 -9.67 -14.73 -16.97
C ARG A 20 -8.78 -13.68 -16.31
N ILE A 21 -7.70 -14.15 -15.71
CA ILE A 21 -6.64 -13.27 -15.20
C ILE A 21 -5.79 -12.82 -16.39
N MET A 22 -5.68 -11.52 -16.58
CA MET A 22 -4.98 -10.89 -17.72
C MET A 22 -3.49 -10.66 -17.47
N ASN A 23 -3.07 -10.64 -16.21
CA ASN A 23 -1.70 -10.40 -15.79
C ASN A 23 -1.15 -11.53 -14.89
N PRO A 24 -1.05 -12.79 -15.39
CA PRO A 24 -0.73 -13.96 -14.56
C PRO A 24 0.77 -14.15 -14.30
N SER A 25 1.62 -13.25 -14.73
CA SER A 25 3.08 -13.36 -14.60
C SER A 25 3.69 -12.09 -14.03
N PHE A 26 4.92 -12.16 -13.50
CA PHE A 26 5.65 -11.00 -13.02
C PHE A 26 6.07 -9.98 -14.11
N THR A 27 5.83 -10.29 -15.37
CA THR A 27 5.94 -9.31 -16.45
C THR A 27 4.85 -8.24 -16.34
N ASP A 28 3.66 -8.64 -15.95
CA ASP A 28 2.46 -7.80 -15.96
C ASP A 28 1.87 -7.59 -14.56
N TYR A 29 2.11 -8.51 -13.62
CA TYR A 29 1.79 -8.34 -12.20
C TYR A 29 3.02 -7.75 -11.50
N LEU A 30 2.98 -6.45 -11.27
CA LEU A 30 4.12 -5.70 -10.75
C LEU A 30 4.20 -5.82 -9.22
N ILE A 31 5.37 -6.25 -8.75
CA ILE A 31 5.74 -6.19 -7.34
C ILE A 31 6.86 -5.15 -7.15
N PRO A 32 7.00 -4.53 -5.97
CA PRO A 32 8.13 -3.64 -5.70
C PRO A 32 9.47 -4.35 -5.86
N THR A 33 10.35 -3.73 -6.63
CA THR A 33 11.75 -4.13 -6.74
C THR A 33 12.59 -3.40 -5.70
N ILE A 34 13.88 -3.76 -5.58
CA ILE A 34 14.79 -3.06 -4.67
C ILE A 34 14.94 -1.56 -5.03
N ALA A 35 14.73 -1.21 -6.30
CA ALA A 35 14.79 0.18 -6.77
C ALA A 35 13.54 1.00 -6.38
N ASP A 36 12.42 0.33 -6.11
CA ASP A 36 11.15 0.97 -5.72
C ASP A 36 11.06 1.18 -4.20
N MET A 37 11.92 0.49 -3.43
CA MET A 37 11.85 0.54 -1.97
C MET A 37 12.60 1.75 -1.42
N PRO A 38 11.96 2.57 -0.56
CA PRO A 38 12.66 3.56 0.23
C PRO A 38 13.52 2.90 1.31
N PRO A 39 14.47 3.63 1.91
CA PRO A 39 15.14 3.17 3.12
C PRO A 39 14.12 2.82 4.21
N VAL A 40 14.24 1.64 4.79
CA VAL A 40 13.33 1.14 5.83
C VAL A 40 14.09 1.03 7.14
N VAL A 41 13.59 1.69 8.19
CA VAL A 41 14.03 1.50 9.58
C VAL A 41 13.01 0.61 10.27
N ALA A 42 13.45 -0.55 10.75
CA ALA A 42 12.59 -1.50 11.45
C ALA A 42 12.98 -1.56 12.94
N GLU A 43 12.01 -1.28 13.80
CA GLU A 43 12.14 -1.45 15.25
C GLU A 43 11.24 -2.60 15.71
N LEU A 44 11.80 -3.55 16.44
CA LEU A 44 11.08 -4.70 16.97
C LEU A 44 10.70 -4.45 18.42
N ILE A 45 9.42 -4.49 18.72
CA ILE A 45 8.90 -4.41 20.09
C ILE A 45 8.82 -5.83 20.66
N GLU A 46 9.78 -6.18 21.49
CA GLU A 46 9.94 -7.51 22.07
C GLU A 46 9.21 -7.63 23.41
N ILE A 47 7.88 -7.68 23.35
CA ILE A 47 7.04 -7.98 24.54
C ILE A 47 6.60 -9.45 24.42
N PRO A 48 7.10 -10.36 25.30
CA PRO A 48 6.75 -11.77 25.24
C PRO A 48 5.24 -12.01 25.46
N ASP A 49 4.70 -12.96 24.72
CA ASP A 49 3.33 -13.44 24.97
C ASP A 49 3.37 -14.51 26.07
N PRO A 50 2.71 -14.29 27.24
CA PRO A 50 2.73 -15.25 28.33
C PRO A 50 2.04 -16.57 28.01
N GLN A 51 1.23 -16.64 26.96
CA GLN A 51 0.51 -17.85 26.54
C GLN A 51 1.20 -18.60 25.39
N ALA A 52 2.26 -18.02 24.81
CA ALA A 52 2.99 -18.65 23.71
C ALA A 52 4.25 -19.37 24.19
N PRO A 53 4.64 -20.49 23.58
CA PRO A 53 5.93 -21.12 23.86
C PRO A 53 7.08 -20.13 23.68
N MET A 54 7.95 -20.01 24.68
CA MET A 54 9.06 -19.04 24.74
C MET A 54 8.65 -17.57 24.55
N GLY A 55 7.37 -17.25 24.70
CA GLY A 55 6.86 -15.91 24.47
C GLY A 55 6.86 -15.48 22.98
N ALA A 56 7.01 -16.41 22.05
CA ALA A 56 7.18 -16.11 20.64
C ALA A 56 5.92 -15.53 20.01
N LYS A 57 6.10 -14.52 19.13
CA LYS A 57 5.03 -13.92 18.32
C LYS A 57 5.45 -13.84 16.86
N GLY A 58 4.48 -13.98 15.96
CA GLY A 58 4.70 -13.74 14.54
C GLY A 58 5.00 -12.26 14.24
N VAL A 59 5.91 -11.99 13.31
CA VAL A 59 6.34 -10.64 12.93
C VAL A 59 6.29 -10.39 11.43
N GLY A 60 6.08 -11.45 10.62
CA GLY A 60 6.10 -11.33 9.16
C GLY A 60 4.90 -10.61 8.57
N GLU A 61 3.69 -10.96 8.98
CA GLU A 61 2.44 -10.43 8.41
C GLU A 61 2.01 -9.05 8.94
N PRO A 62 2.18 -8.70 10.22
CA PRO A 62 1.74 -7.42 10.75
C PRO A 62 2.22 -6.19 9.95
N PRO A 63 3.48 -6.13 9.47
CA PRO A 63 3.93 -5.02 8.64
C PRO A 63 3.18 -4.91 7.30
N THR A 64 2.74 -6.01 6.72
CA THR A 64 1.94 -6.01 5.48
C THR A 64 0.57 -5.37 5.71
N ILE A 65 -0.08 -5.74 6.80
CA ILE A 65 -1.42 -5.24 7.15
C ILE A 65 -1.41 -3.73 7.41
N SER A 66 -0.39 -3.25 8.13
CA SER A 66 -0.33 -1.85 8.58
C SER A 66 0.26 -0.90 7.53
N SER A 67 1.19 -1.33 6.68
CA SER A 67 1.86 -0.45 5.72
C SER A 67 0.95 -0.01 4.58
N THR A 68 0.08 -0.86 4.07
CA THR A 68 -0.89 -0.48 3.02
C THR A 68 -1.76 0.72 3.44
N PRO A 69 -2.51 0.67 4.55
CA PRO A 69 -3.31 1.81 4.95
C PRO A 69 -2.47 3.03 5.37
N ALA A 70 -1.27 2.83 5.91
CA ALA A 70 -0.39 3.94 6.26
C ALA A 70 0.05 4.74 5.02
N VAL A 71 0.40 4.07 3.93
CA VAL A 71 0.75 4.72 2.66
C VAL A 71 -0.44 5.48 2.09
N ILE A 72 -1.62 4.88 2.07
CA ILE A 72 -2.83 5.55 1.57
C ILE A 72 -3.19 6.76 2.43
N ALA A 73 -3.07 6.65 3.75
CA ALA A 73 -3.32 7.77 4.67
C ALA A 73 -2.33 8.92 4.45
N ALA A 74 -1.05 8.62 4.22
CA ALA A 74 -0.03 9.62 3.93
C ALA A 74 -0.32 10.37 2.61
N ILE A 75 -0.73 9.65 1.57
CA ILE A 75 -1.13 10.27 0.30
C ILE A 75 -2.38 11.14 0.50
N GLN A 76 -3.38 10.65 1.22
CA GLN A 76 -4.59 11.42 1.55
C GLN A 76 -4.26 12.71 2.30
N ASP A 77 -3.35 12.64 3.27
CA ASP A 77 -2.91 13.79 4.05
C ASP A 77 -2.16 14.82 3.19
N ALA A 78 -1.25 14.33 2.34
CA ALA A 78 -0.54 15.18 1.38
C ALA A 78 -1.51 15.89 0.42
N MET A 79 -2.53 15.19 -0.08
CA MET A 79 -3.55 15.78 -0.95
C MET A 79 -4.40 16.82 -0.20
N ASN A 80 -4.78 16.53 1.04
CA ASN A 80 -5.51 17.48 1.88
C ASN A 80 -4.70 18.74 2.15
N THR A 81 -3.40 18.60 2.41
CA THR A 81 -2.47 19.70 2.64
C THR A 81 -2.31 20.56 1.38
N ALA A 82 -2.15 19.93 0.22
CA ALA A 82 -1.91 20.62 -1.03
C ALA A 82 -3.16 21.32 -1.59
N TYR A 83 -4.34 20.72 -1.41
CA TYR A 83 -5.58 21.14 -2.08
C TYR A 83 -6.73 21.52 -1.13
N GLY A 84 -6.49 21.58 0.16
CA GLY A 84 -7.50 21.81 1.18
C GLY A 84 -8.17 20.49 1.59
N SER A 85 -9.36 20.17 1.14
CA SER A 85 -10.03 18.90 1.43
C SER A 85 -10.08 18.04 0.16
N ALA A 86 -9.39 16.91 0.09
CA ALA A 86 -9.43 15.99 -1.05
C ALA A 86 -10.52 14.91 -0.86
N PRO A 87 -11.12 14.39 -1.93
CA PRO A 87 -11.98 13.21 -1.83
C PRO A 87 -11.28 12.04 -1.18
N HIS A 88 -12.03 11.26 -0.40
CA HIS A 88 -11.45 10.10 0.27
C HIS A 88 -10.98 9.03 -0.74
N LEU A 89 -9.75 8.60 -0.59
CA LEU A 89 -9.18 7.48 -1.33
C LEU A 89 -9.79 6.18 -0.79
N ARG A 90 -10.42 5.39 -1.66
CA ARG A 90 -11.18 4.18 -1.26
C ARG A 90 -10.78 2.92 -2.01
N ARG A 91 -9.69 2.99 -2.79
CA ARG A 91 -9.21 1.89 -3.63
C ARG A 91 -7.72 1.69 -3.44
N VAL A 92 -7.28 0.45 -3.53
CA VAL A 92 -5.89 0.03 -3.71
C VAL A 92 -5.83 -0.97 -4.88
N PRO A 93 -4.71 -1.00 -5.63
CA PRO A 93 -3.61 -0.06 -5.60
C PRO A 93 -4.05 1.34 -6.05
N LEU A 94 -3.42 2.35 -5.47
CA LEU A 94 -3.64 3.73 -5.87
C LEU A 94 -2.69 4.09 -7.02
N GLN A 95 -3.23 4.21 -8.21
CA GLN A 95 -2.46 4.57 -9.39
C GLN A 95 -2.20 6.09 -9.46
N PRO A 96 -1.09 6.55 -10.06
CA PRO A 96 -0.86 7.98 -10.28
C PRO A 96 -2.01 8.67 -11.03
N SER A 97 -2.65 7.95 -11.95
CA SER A 97 -3.84 8.43 -12.68
C SER A 97 -5.05 8.69 -11.76
N ASP A 98 -5.20 7.96 -10.65
CA ASP A 98 -6.29 8.16 -9.71
C ASP A 98 -6.07 9.43 -8.90
N VAL A 99 -4.81 9.68 -8.52
CA VAL A 99 -4.42 10.95 -7.87
C VAL A 99 -4.64 12.12 -8.83
N ALA A 100 -4.18 12.01 -10.08
CA ALA A 100 -4.34 13.05 -11.09
C ALA A 100 -5.82 13.39 -11.36
N LYS A 101 -6.69 12.39 -11.50
CA LYS A 101 -8.15 12.60 -11.64
C LYS A 101 -8.74 13.33 -10.45
N THR A 102 -8.33 12.95 -9.24
CA THR A 102 -8.81 13.57 -8.01
C THR A 102 -8.40 15.05 -7.94
N VAL A 103 -7.20 15.38 -8.41
CA VAL A 103 -6.69 16.75 -8.48
C VAL A 103 -7.43 17.55 -9.55
N ASN A 104 -7.61 17.00 -10.76
CA ASN A 104 -8.28 17.69 -11.88
C ASN A 104 -9.73 18.04 -11.56
N VAL A 105 -10.48 17.15 -10.91
CA VAL A 105 -11.84 17.43 -10.44
C VAL A 105 -11.91 18.67 -9.53
N ARG A 106 -10.79 19.03 -8.88
CA ARG A 106 -10.74 20.21 -8.00
C ARG A 106 -10.26 21.50 -8.66
N LEU A 107 -9.45 21.37 -9.71
CA LEU A 107 -8.95 22.54 -10.44
C LEU A 107 -9.99 23.12 -11.41
N GLY A 108 -11.18 22.48 -11.51
CA GLY A 108 -12.36 23.06 -12.15
C GLY A 108 -12.27 23.10 -13.67
N ASP A 109 -12.13 21.94 -14.29
CA ASP A 109 -12.55 21.74 -15.69
C ASP A 109 -14.02 21.35 -15.76
#